data_415b6cb2b51ad486e50e1817c96bd213
#
_entry.id   415b6cb2b51ad486e50e1817c96bd213
#
_cell.length_a   1.000
_cell.length_b   1.000
_cell.length_c   1.000
_cell.angle_alpha   90.00
_cell.angle_beta   90.00
_cell.angle_gamma   90.00
#
_symmetry.space_group_name_H-M   'P 1'
#
loop_
_entity.id
_entity.type
_entity.pdbx_description
1 polymer ?
#
loop_
_entity_poly.entity_id
_entity_poly.type
_entity_poly.pdbx_seq_one_letter_code
_entity_poly.pdbx_strand_id
1 'polypeptide(L)'
;MTYDLVIKNGTVVDPAQGVLAKKDIAVSGGKIAGIEDYISDADTHDVIEAEGLVVTPGLVDLHVHVWWGVAHLAIEADPACVYRGVTTAIDAGSSGANTIAGFHRYVMEQAATRVLAFLHISGMGQLDNDIGELEDIRWARVEKAVEAAKLHADRIVGIKVRLTDNIVGTNDLVALDRALEAGEELNKPVMIHVGGSVNQFEQFMEKLRPGDIVTHSFTGRPHGILDNQNKVVDAAWDAMSRGIIFDVGHGAGSFSFPVAEACLEQGLGPGTVSSDVHRYNVRGPVFDLMTTLSKYIHLGYSLDEAIALGSSKPAAAVGLPDHIGTLKVGADADIAVIQHREGPVTFTDADGNKRAGNQLLLPIETLAKGRRFNPQHSVHPKLVGHPHKH
;
A
#
# COMPACT_ATOMS: atom_id res chain seq x y z
N MET A 1 26.87 -25.36 -6.14
CA MET A 1 26.93 -23.99 -5.54
C MET A 1 26.14 -24.09 -4.26
N THR A 2 26.63 -23.51 -3.18
CA THR A 2 25.90 -23.53 -1.89
C THR A 2 25.12 -22.23 -1.77
N TYR A 3 23.83 -22.34 -1.52
CA TYR A 3 22.93 -21.18 -1.30
C TYR A 3 23.06 -20.67 0.14
N ASP A 4 22.81 -19.40 0.36
CA ASP A 4 22.81 -18.81 1.71
C ASP A 4 21.62 -19.32 2.52
N LEU A 5 20.46 -19.45 1.86
CA LEU A 5 19.20 -19.89 2.45
C LEU A 5 18.35 -20.60 1.41
N VAL A 6 17.58 -21.60 1.83
CA VAL A 6 16.52 -22.22 1.04
C VAL A 6 15.22 -22.22 1.84
N ILE A 7 14.12 -21.78 1.22
CA ILE A 7 12.76 -21.94 1.74
C ILE A 7 12.19 -23.19 1.09
N LYS A 8 11.80 -24.18 1.90
CA LYS A 8 11.43 -25.52 1.44
C LYS A 8 9.96 -25.83 1.63
N ASN A 9 9.44 -26.65 0.72
CA ASN A 9 8.13 -27.29 0.83
C ASN A 9 6.93 -26.34 0.88
N GLY A 10 7.11 -25.02 0.66
CA GLY A 10 6.05 -24.04 0.69
C GLY A 10 5.15 -24.06 -0.54
N THR A 11 3.90 -23.66 -0.40
CA THR A 11 3.06 -23.31 -1.55
C THR A 11 3.46 -21.91 -2.05
N VAL A 12 4.21 -21.86 -3.13
CA VAL A 12 4.63 -20.59 -3.74
C VAL A 12 3.47 -19.99 -4.52
N VAL A 13 3.15 -18.73 -4.19
CA VAL A 13 2.14 -17.91 -4.88
C VAL A 13 2.83 -16.66 -5.39
N ASP A 14 3.21 -16.63 -6.66
CA ASP A 14 3.76 -15.46 -7.35
C ASP A 14 2.90 -15.07 -8.55
N PRO A 15 1.95 -14.16 -8.37
CA PRO A 15 1.05 -13.74 -9.45
C PRO A 15 1.78 -13.03 -10.61
N ALA A 16 2.93 -12.40 -10.35
CA ALA A 16 3.72 -11.76 -11.41
C ALA A 16 4.27 -12.77 -12.43
N GLN A 17 4.54 -14.01 -12.00
CA GLN A 17 5.04 -15.10 -12.84
C GLN A 17 3.97 -16.18 -13.13
N GLY A 18 2.74 -16.04 -12.61
CA GLY A 18 1.68 -17.05 -12.74
C GLY A 18 2.01 -18.35 -12.02
N VAL A 19 2.79 -18.29 -10.93
CA VAL A 19 3.17 -19.49 -10.14
C VAL A 19 2.20 -19.69 -8.99
N LEU A 20 1.59 -20.88 -8.93
CA LEU A 20 0.80 -21.37 -7.81
C LEU A 20 1.11 -22.87 -7.66
N ALA A 21 2.17 -23.19 -6.93
CA ALA A 21 2.64 -24.59 -6.82
C ALA A 21 3.53 -24.79 -5.59
N LYS A 22 3.65 -26.04 -5.13
CA LYS A 22 4.64 -26.40 -4.11
C LYS A 22 6.04 -26.34 -4.74
N LYS A 23 6.92 -25.51 -4.20
CA LYS A 23 8.27 -25.26 -4.70
C LYS A 23 9.22 -24.93 -3.56
N ASP A 24 10.53 -25.12 -3.83
CA ASP A 24 11.62 -24.61 -3.02
C ASP A 24 12.18 -23.32 -3.64
N ILE A 25 12.57 -22.36 -2.80
CA ILE A 25 13.15 -21.08 -3.25
C ILE A 25 14.57 -20.97 -2.68
N ALA A 26 15.55 -20.83 -3.57
CA ALA A 26 16.94 -20.57 -3.22
C ALA A 26 17.24 -19.08 -3.15
N VAL A 27 17.98 -18.67 -2.13
CA VAL A 27 18.49 -17.31 -1.93
C VAL A 27 20.01 -17.34 -1.87
N SER A 28 20.66 -16.43 -2.62
CA SER A 28 22.11 -16.23 -2.58
C SER A 28 22.44 -14.75 -2.81
N GLY A 29 23.34 -14.20 -1.98
CA GLY A 29 23.73 -12.79 -2.06
C GLY A 29 22.56 -11.80 -1.93
N GLY A 30 21.53 -12.18 -1.16
CA GLY A 30 20.33 -11.35 -1.00
C GLY A 30 19.41 -11.31 -2.22
N LYS A 31 19.57 -12.22 -3.18
CA LYS A 31 18.80 -12.36 -4.42
C LYS A 31 18.10 -13.71 -4.49
N ILE A 32 17.01 -13.75 -5.25
CA ILE A 32 16.39 -15.02 -5.66
C ILE A 32 17.36 -15.71 -6.63
N ALA A 33 17.87 -16.86 -6.24
CA ALA A 33 18.83 -17.64 -7.04
C ALA A 33 18.16 -18.75 -7.86
N GLY A 34 17.01 -19.26 -7.40
CA GLY A 34 16.25 -20.29 -8.11
C GLY A 34 14.90 -20.57 -7.46
N ILE A 35 13.98 -21.13 -8.26
CA ILE A 35 12.68 -21.65 -7.82
C ILE A 35 12.53 -23.01 -8.46
N GLU A 36 12.62 -24.06 -7.67
CA GLU A 36 12.71 -25.44 -8.15
C GLU A 36 11.65 -26.33 -7.48
N ASP A 37 11.41 -27.52 -8.05
CA ASP A 37 10.54 -28.52 -7.40
C ASP A 37 11.17 -29.09 -6.12
N TYR A 38 12.51 -29.16 -6.09
CA TYR A 38 13.29 -29.64 -4.97
C TYR A 38 14.71 -29.11 -5.00
N ILE A 39 15.19 -28.65 -3.85
CA ILE A 39 16.59 -28.25 -3.62
C ILE A 39 17.15 -29.10 -2.48
N SER A 40 18.33 -29.69 -2.67
CA SER A 40 18.98 -30.55 -1.64
C SER A 40 19.42 -29.75 -0.42
N ASP A 41 19.25 -30.29 0.79
CA ASP A 41 19.75 -29.67 2.02
C ASP A 41 21.28 -29.55 2.05
N ALA A 42 21.99 -30.39 1.27
CA ALA A 42 23.44 -30.30 1.13
C ALA A 42 23.88 -29.03 0.32
N ASP A 43 22.96 -28.39 -0.36
CA ASP A 43 23.22 -27.22 -1.20
C ASP A 43 22.92 -25.88 -0.49
N THR A 44 22.67 -25.88 0.81
CA THR A 44 22.33 -24.65 1.56
C THR A 44 23.01 -24.56 2.92
N HIS A 45 23.21 -23.33 3.39
CA HIS A 45 23.70 -23.05 4.75
C HIS A 45 22.58 -22.95 5.79
N ASP A 46 21.39 -22.51 5.38
CA ASP A 46 20.23 -22.34 6.27
C ASP A 46 18.94 -22.76 5.54
N VAL A 47 17.94 -23.20 6.30
CA VAL A 47 16.65 -23.67 5.78
C VAL A 47 15.51 -23.00 6.55
N ILE A 48 14.51 -22.55 5.82
CA ILE A 48 13.18 -22.22 6.36
C ILE A 48 12.22 -23.33 5.88
N GLU A 49 11.72 -24.12 6.82
CA GLU A 49 10.69 -25.10 6.52
C GLU A 49 9.33 -24.40 6.41
N ALA A 50 8.72 -24.49 5.23
CA ALA A 50 7.45 -23.82 4.91
C ALA A 50 6.33 -24.80 4.55
N GLU A 51 6.42 -26.07 4.99
CA GLU A 51 5.35 -27.03 4.75
C GLU A 51 4.04 -26.55 5.38
N GLY A 52 2.95 -26.53 4.58
CA GLY A 52 1.65 -26.02 5.00
C GLY A 52 1.56 -24.49 5.04
N LEU A 53 2.62 -23.78 4.70
CA LEU A 53 2.65 -22.32 4.59
C LEU A 53 2.61 -21.86 3.13
N VAL A 54 2.22 -20.62 2.95
CA VAL A 54 2.24 -19.91 1.68
C VAL A 54 3.49 -19.05 1.60
N VAL A 55 4.20 -19.10 0.48
CA VAL A 55 5.39 -18.29 0.23
C VAL A 55 5.10 -17.37 -0.94
N THR A 56 5.18 -16.07 -0.71
CA THR A 56 4.85 -15.04 -1.71
C THR A 56 6.01 -14.09 -1.92
N PRO A 57 6.03 -13.30 -3.01
CA PRO A 57 6.83 -12.08 -3.02
C PRO A 57 6.57 -11.28 -1.75
N GLY A 58 7.58 -10.58 -1.27
CA GLY A 58 7.39 -9.59 -0.23
C GLY A 58 6.28 -8.62 -0.65
N LEU A 59 5.31 -8.42 0.24
CA LEU A 59 4.15 -7.58 -0.07
C LEU A 59 4.57 -6.14 -0.31
N VAL A 60 3.80 -5.46 -1.15
CA VAL A 60 3.96 -4.04 -1.50
C VAL A 60 2.71 -3.29 -1.02
N ASP A 61 2.85 -2.51 0.03
CA ASP A 61 1.77 -1.67 0.53
C ASP A 61 1.84 -0.29 -0.15
N LEU A 62 0.88 -0.04 -1.03
CA LEU A 62 0.85 1.16 -1.87
C LEU A 62 0.52 2.44 -1.08
N HIS A 63 0.00 2.31 0.14
CA HIS A 63 -0.45 3.43 0.94
C HIS A 63 -0.19 3.18 2.43
N VAL A 64 0.85 3.83 2.96
CA VAL A 64 1.19 3.86 4.38
C VAL A 64 1.58 5.28 4.81
N HIS A 65 1.69 5.50 6.12
CA HIS A 65 2.23 6.74 6.67
C HIS A 65 3.33 6.45 7.68
N VAL A 66 4.59 6.66 7.27
CA VAL A 66 5.78 6.21 8.04
C VAL A 66 6.83 7.31 8.28
N TRP A 67 6.50 8.58 8.05
CA TRP A 67 7.32 9.73 8.44
C TRP A 67 7.17 9.99 9.96
N TRP A 68 7.51 8.95 10.75
CA TRP A 68 7.35 8.95 12.20
C TRP A 68 8.03 10.15 12.89
N GLY A 69 7.34 10.75 13.83
CA GLY A 69 7.84 11.89 14.61
C GLY A 69 7.66 13.25 13.92
N VAL A 70 7.22 13.28 12.65
CA VAL A 70 7.00 14.52 11.89
C VAL A 70 5.55 14.60 11.39
N ALA A 71 5.09 13.65 10.58
CA ALA A 71 3.68 13.64 10.16
C ALA A 71 2.79 13.18 11.33
N HIS A 72 1.69 13.89 11.56
CA HIS A 72 0.84 13.69 12.75
C HIS A 72 0.27 12.27 12.89
N LEU A 73 0.06 11.58 11.77
CA LEU A 73 -0.51 10.23 11.75
C LEU A 73 0.53 9.11 11.60
N ALA A 74 1.79 9.43 11.34
CA ALA A 74 2.77 8.43 10.98
C ALA A 74 3.22 7.53 12.15
N ILE A 75 3.70 6.34 11.78
CA ILE A 75 4.24 5.30 12.66
C ILE A 75 5.62 4.86 12.18
N GLU A 76 6.33 4.07 12.98
CA GLU A 76 7.60 3.47 12.57
C GLU A 76 7.40 2.45 11.44
N ALA A 77 8.24 2.51 10.40
CA ALA A 77 8.12 1.69 9.19
C ALA A 77 8.31 0.18 9.48
N ASP A 78 9.43 -0.21 10.08
CA ASP A 78 9.78 -1.63 10.21
C ASP A 78 8.78 -2.45 11.03
N PRO A 79 8.34 -2.00 12.23
CA PRO A 79 7.33 -2.71 13.01
C PRO A 79 5.98 -2.88 12.30
N ALA A 80 5.61 -1.91 11.45
CA ALA A 80 4.35 -1.94 10.72
C ALA A 80 4.42 -2.70 9.40
N CYS A 81 5.61 -2.80 8.79
CA CYS A 81 5.80 -3.30 7.43
C CYS A 81 6.63 -4.59 7.39
N VAL A 82 7.97 -4.52 7.47
CA VAL A 82 8.81 -5.70 7.23
C VAL A 82 8.55 -6.83 8.24
N TYR A 83 8.25 -6.54 9.49
CA TYR A 83 7.82 -7.54 10.45
C TYR A 83 6.41 -8.10 10.20
N ARG A 84 5.70 -7.59 9.19
CA ARG A 84 4.32 -7.95 8.84
C ARG A 84 4.18 -8.45 7.40
N GLY A 85 5.29 -8.86 6.77
CA GLY A 85 5.28 -9.38 5.40
C GLY A 85 5.40 -8.33 4.30
N VAL A 86 5.40 -7.06 4.64
CA VAL A 86 5.52 -5.95 3.68
C VAL A 86 6.99 -5.54 3.55
N THR A 87 7.63 -5.91 2.45
CA THR A 87 9.04 -5.57 2.18
C THR A 87 9.21 -4.21 1.52
N THR A 88 8.16 -3.74 0.81
CA THR A 88 8.12 -2.41 0.21
C THR A 88 6.89 -1.66 0.68
N ALA A 89 7.09 -0.50 1.29
CA ALA A 89 6.05 0.40 1.77
C ALA A 89 6.13 1.72 1.02
N ILE A 90 5.01 2.21 0.51
CA ILE A 90 4.94 3.46 -0.23
C ILE A 90 4.19 4.48 0.62
N ASP A 91 4.94 5.45 1.15
CA ASP A 91 4.36 6.52 1.95
C ASP A 91 3.50 7.44 1.08
N ALA A 92 2.24 7.62 1.45
CA ALA A 92 1.28 8.34 0.65
C ALA A 92 1.18 9.82 1.03
N GLY A 93 2.33 10.49 1.00
CA GLY A 93 2.40 11.95 1.11
C GLY A 93 2.55 12.48 2.53
N SER A 94 3.08 11.70 3.46
CA SER A 94 3.45 12.22 4.79
C SER A 94 4.45 13.39 4.68
N SER A 95 5.29 13.40 3.64
CA SER A 95 6.24 14.49 3.37
C SER A 95 5.92 15.26 2.08
N GLY A 96 6.22 16.55 2.10
CA GLY A 96 6.24 17.43 0.95
C GLY A 96 7.67 17.93 0.64
N ALA A 97 7.79 18.84 -0.32
CA ALA A 97 9.08 19.34 -0.81
C ALA A 97 10.00 19.90 0.28
N ASN A 98 9.43 20.47 1.36
CA ASN A 98 10.21 21.07 2.45
C ASN A 98 10.72 20.04 3.47
N THR A 99 10.15 18.83 3.51
CA THR A 99 10.41 17.83 4.56
C THR A 99 11.01 16.53 4.03
N ILE A 100 10.99 16.31 2.71
CA ILE A 100 11.44 15.05 2.07
C ILE A 100 12.91 14.72 2.36
N ALA A 101 13.79 15.71 2.41
CA ALA A 101 15.21 15.47 2.70
C ALA A 101 15.44 14.84 4.09
N GLY A 102 14.66 15.27 5.09
CA GLY A 102 14.67 14.66 6.42
C GLY A 102 14.06 13.25 6.40
N PHE A 103 12.93 13.06 5.70
CA PHE A 103 12.31 11.75 5.55
C PHE A 103 13.24 10.75 4.87
N HIS A 104 13.89 11.18 3.79
CA HIS A 104 14.89 10.37 3.09
C HIS A 104 16.02 9.97 4.04
N ARG A 105 16.65 10.93 4.72
CA ARG A 105 17.82 10.69 5.56
C ARG A 105 17.53 9.86 6.80
N TYR A 106 16.42 10.13 7.50
CA TYR A 106 16.18 9.59 8.83
C TYR A 106 15.23 8.40 8.87
N VAL A 107 14.49 8.14 7.78
CA VAL A 107 13.59 6.97 7.67
C VAL A 107 13.97 6.10 6.49
N MET A 108 13.95 6.63 5.24
CA MET A 108 14.12 5.80 4.06
C MET A 108 15.49 5.12 3.96
N GLU A 109 16.56 5.78 4.42
CA GLU A 109 17.91 5.19 4.47
C GLU A 109 18.12 4.24 5.65
N GLN A 110 17.35 4.37 6.72
CA GLN A 110 17.57 3.63 7.97
C GLN A 110 16.68 2.40 8.10
N ALA A 111 15.51 2.42 7.47
CA ALA A 111 14.55 1.31 7.55
C ALA A 111 15.05 0.06 6.80
N ALA A 112 14.78 -1.10 7.38
CA ALA A 112 14.95 -2.39 6.69
C ALA A 112 13.85 -2.58 5.61
N THR A 113 12.66 -2.06 5.86
CA THR A 113 11.60 -1.90 4.87
C THR A 113 12.08 -0.99 3.75
N ARG A 114 11.92 -1.38 2.48
CA ARG A 114 12.11 -0.44 1.36
C ARG A 114 11.00 0.59 1.40
N VAL A 115 11.33 1.83 1.80
CA VAL A 115 10.38 2.94 1.82
C VAL A 115 10.55 3.77 0.56
N LEU A 116 9.46 3.88 -0.20
CA LEU A 116 9.26 4.80 -1.32
C LEU A 116 8.19 5.81 -0.94
N ALA A 117 7.95 6.85 -1.75
CA ALA A 117 6.89 7.81 -1.44
C ALA A 117 6.24 8.42 -2.68
N PHE A 118 4.95 8.69 -2.55
CA PHE A 118 4.29 9.77 -3.28
C PHE A 118 4.60 11.08 -2.55
N LEU A 119 5.21 12.05 -3.24
CA LEU A 119 5.51 13.34 -2.63
C LEU A 119 4.23 14.19 -2.56
N HIS A 120 3.89 14.70 -1.38
CA HIS A 120 2.72 15.57 -1.27
C HIS A 120 2.93 16.87 -2.04
N ILE A 121 1.90 17.32 -2.79
CA ILE A 121 1.97 18.59 -3.53
C ILE A 121 2.09 19.79 -2.59
N SER A 122 1.52 19.70 -1.36
CA SER A 122 1.82 20.65 -0.30
C SER A 122 3.27 20.52 0.15
N GLY A 123 4.01 21.61 0.12
CA GLY A 123 5.40 21.62 0.54
C GLY A 123 5.65 21.14 1.98
N MET A 124 4.64 21.17 2.84
CA MET A 124 4.73 20.71 4.23
C MET A 124 4.49 19.22 4.40
N GLY A 125 3.73 18.57 3.50
CA GLY A 125 3.19 17.23 3.73
C GLY A 125 2.09 17.28 4.80
N GLN A 126 1.95 16.20 5.58
CA GLN A 126 0.86 16.01 6.57
C GLN A 126 1.37 16.27 8.00
N LEU A 127 1.75 17.52 8.29
CA LEU A 127 2.34 17.87 9.59
C LEU A 127 1.33 17.93 10.72
N ASP A 128 0.15 18.49 10.46
CA ASP A 128 -0.85 18.80 11.48
C ASP A 128 -2.24 18.35 11.04
N ASN A 129 -3.05 17.89 11.99
CA ASN A 129 -4.41 17.45 11.70
C ASN A 129 -5.43 18.59 11.76
N ASP A 130 -5.13 19.63 12.54
CA ASP A 130 -6.03 20.75 12.80
C ASP A 130 -5.85 21.90 11.77
N ILE A 131 -4.73 21.85 11.03
CA ILE A 131 -4.41 22.78 9.95
C ILE A 131 -4.34 22.01 8.64
N GLY A 132 -5.29 22.26 7.75
CA GLY A 132 -5.35 21.60 6.44
C GLY A 132 -4.14 21.92 5.58
N GLU A 133 -3.60 20.89 4.92
CA GLU A 133 -2.34 20.99 4.16
C GLU A 133 -2.41 21.98 3.00
N LEU A 134 -3.63 22.25 2.46
CA LEU A 134 -3.87 23.05 1.28
C LEU A 134 -5.02 24.07 1.44
N GLU A 135 -5.45 24.36 2.66
CA GLU A 135 -6.33 25.50 2.94
C GLU A 135 -5.67 26.79 2.44
N ASP A 136 -4.36 26.93 2.63
CA ASP A 136 -3.55 27.91 1.93
C ASP A 136 -2.92 27.30 0.67
N ILE A 137 -3.56 27.53 -0.48
CA ILE A 137 -3.12 26.96 -1.75
C ILE A 137 -1.71 27.39 -2.19
N ARG A 138 -1.12 28.41 -1.55
CA ARG A 138 0.28 28.82 -1.78
C ARG A 138 1.29 27.73 -1.41
N TRP A 139 0.90 26.75 -0.58
CA TRP A 139 1.73 25.59 -0.25
C TRP A 139 1.83 24.58 -1.40
N ALA A 140 0.88 24.52 -2.32
CA ALA A 140 0.94 23.66 -3.51
C ALA A 140 1.82 24.30 -4.60
N ARG A 141 3.14 24.19 -4.46
CA ARG A 141 4.13 24.79 -5.38
C ARG A 141 4.69 23.73 -6.31
N VAL A 142 4.22 23.74 -7.56
CA VAL A 142 4.58 22.74 -8.59
C VAL A 142 6.10 22.66 -8.77
N GLU A 143 6.76 23.79 -8.99
CA GLU A 143 8.21 23.82 -9.25
C GLU A 143 9.03 23.25 -8.10
N LYS A 144 8.58 23.51 -6.85
CA LYS A 144 9.25 22.97 -5.66
C LYS A 144 9.03 21.47 -5.49
N ALA A 145 7.83 20.98 -5.76
CA ALA A 145 7.53 19.56 -5.74
C ALA A 145 8.34 18.80 -6.80
N VAL A 146 8.41 19.34 -8.00
CA VAL A 146 9.19 18.77 -9.12
C VAL A 146 10.69 18.78 -8.83
N GLU A 147 11.24 19.89 -8.34
CA GLU A 147 12.66 20.00 -7.95
C GLU A 147 13.02 18.94 -6.88
N ALA A 148 12.20 18.84 -5.83
CA ALA A 148 12.40 17.88 -4.75
C ALA A 148 12.27 16.42 -5.23
N ALA A 149 11.28 16.13 -6.08
CA ALA A 149 11.08 14.80 -6.64
C ALA A 149 12.25 14.39 -7.56
N LYS A 150 12.79 15.29 -8.36
CA LYS A 150 13.98 15.03 -9.20
C LYS A 150 15.23 14.77 -8.34
N LEU A 151 15.40 15.51 -7.24
CA LEU A 151 16.53 15.32 -6.32
C LEU A 151 16.47 13.97 -5.59
N HIS A 152 15.29 13.42 -5.37
CA HIS A 152 15.05 12.13 -4.71
C HIS A 152 14.39 11.11 -5.64
N ALA A 153 14.79 11.09 -6.92
CA ALA A 153 14.14 10.31 -7.98
C ALA A 153 14.15 8.79 -7.74
N ASP A 154 15.11 8.29 -6.96
CA ASP A 154 15.23 6.89 -6.55
C ASP A 154 14.19 6.48 -5.49
N ARG A 155 13.52 7.43 -4.86
CA ARG A 155 12.55 7.23 -3.78
C ARG A 155 11.16 7.72 -4.11
N ILE A 156 11.02 8.73 -4.96
CA ILE A 156 9.71 9.32 -5.29
C ILE A 156 9.11 8.60 -6.50
N VAL A 157 7.96 7.98 -6.27
CA VAL A 157 7.23 7.21 -7.29
C VAL A 157 6.05 7.96 -7.90
N GLY A 158 5.62 9.07 -7.32
CA GLY A 158 4.51 9.88 -7.80
C GLY A 158 4.25 11.11 -6.94
N ILE A 159 3.13 11.78 -7.20
CA ILE A 159 2.66 12.95 -6.45
C ILE A 159 1.39 12.58 -5.70
N LYS A 160 1.25 13.05 -4.46
CA LYS A 160 0.05 12.89 -3.63
C LYS A 160 -0.69 14.21 -3.48
N VAL A 161 -2.02 14.14 -3.53
CA VAL A 161 -2.90 15.23 -3.10
C VAL A 161 -4.08 14.68 -2.30
N ARG A 162 -4.49 15.37 -1.24
CA ARG A 162 -5.71 15.11 -0.48
C ARG A 162 -6.74 16.16 -0.84
N LEU A 163 -8.00 15.73 -1.10
CA LEU A 163 -9.05 16.59 -1.66
C LEU A 163 -10.26 16.77 -0.72
N THR A 164 -10.14 16.26 0.52
CA THR A 164 -11.20 16.38 1.54
C THR A 164 -11.32 17.85 2.00
N ASP A 165 -12.54 18.33 2.25
CA ASP A 165 -12.86 19.72 2.58
C ASP A 165 -12.11 20.27 3.80
N ASN A 166 -11.95 19.45 4.85
CA ASN A 166 -11.17 19.81 6.04
C ASN A 166 -9.65 19.89 5.82
N ILE A 167 -9.16 19.52 4.65
CA ILE A 167 -7.74 19.50 4.26
C ILE A 167 -7.42 20.63 3.27
N VAL A 168 -8.33 20.88 2.33
CA VAL A 168 -8.11 21.84 1.24
C VAL A 168 -9.08 23.03 1.26
N GLY A 169 -10.06 23.05 2.18
CA GLY A 169 -11.15 24.01 2.12
C GLY A 169 -11.88 23.89 0.79
N THR A 170 -11.97 24.98 0.03
CA THR A 170 -12.59 25.01 -1.31
C THR A 170 -11.58 24.88 -2.45
N ASN A 171 -10.33 24.51 -2.17
CA ASN A 171 -9.24 24.49 -3.15
C ASN A 171 -9.04 23.13 -3.85
N ASP A 172 -9.94 22.17 -3.70
CA ASP A 172 -9.76 20.77 -4.14
C ASP A 172 -9.41 20.66 -5.64
N LEU A 173 -10.15 21.33 -6.55
CA LEU A 173 -9.85 21.29 -7.98
C LEU A 173 -8.52 21.98 -8.32
N VAL A 174 -8.20 23.11 -7.69
CA VAL A 174 -6.94 23.82 -7.92
C VAL A 174 -5.76 23.02 -7.38
N ALA A 175 -5.93 22.36 -6.25
CA ALA A 175 -4.92 21.48 -5.68
C ALA A 175 -4.66 20.26 -6.58
N LEU A 176 -5.73 19.67 -7.13
CA LEU A 176 -5.63 18.59 -8.11
C LEU A 176 -4.91 19.04 -9.39
N ASP A 177 -5.27 20.20 -9.95
CA ASP A 177 -4.61 20.70 -11.16
C ASP A 177 -3.11 20.87 -10.96
N ARG A 178 -2.67 21.42 -9.83
CA ARG A 178 -1.24 21.54 -9.50
C ARG A 178 -0.54 20.18 -9.29
N ALA A 179 -1.24 19.22 -8.70
CA ALA A 179 -0.69 17.88 -8.55
C ALA A 179 -0.52 17.17 -9.91
N LEU A 180 -1.50 17.33 -10.81
CA LEU A 180 -1.45 16.79 -12.17
C LEU A 180 -0.33 17.45 -12.99
N GLU A 181 -0.17 18.79 -12.91
CA GLU A 181 0.93 19.52 -13.55
C GLU A 181 2.29 18.98 -13.10
N ALA A 182 2.49 18.78 -11.78
CA ALA A 182 3.72 18.21 -11.25
C ALA A 182 3.92 16.76 -11.71
N GLY A 183 2.86 15.95 -11.72
CA GLY A 183 2.89 14.56 -12.18
C GLY A 183 3.23 14.45 -13.67
N GLU A 184 2.72 15.35 -14.50
CA GLU A 184 3.01 15.42 -15.93
C GLU A 184 4.48 15.80 -16.19
N GLU A 185 5.00 16.83 -15.52
CA GLU A 185 6.41 17.23 -15.65
C GLU A 185 7.39 16.14 -15.21
N LEU A 186 7.00 15.31 -14.23
CA LEU A 186 7.80 14.19 -13.74
C LEU A 186 7.59 12.90 -14.53
N ASN A 187 6.60 12.83 -15.41
CA ASN A 187 6.11 11.59 -16.03
C ASN A 187 5.84 10.50 -14.98
N LYS A 188 5.13 10.85 -13.90
CA LYS A 188 4.77 9.97 -12.79
C LYS A 188 3.28 10.05 -12.48
N PRO A 189 2.71 8.99 -11.90
CA PRO A 189 1.30 8.99 -11.49
C PRO A 189 1.02 10.00 -10.37
N VAL A 190 -0.24 10.46 -10.34
CA VAL A 190 -0.80 11.21 -9.22
C VAL A 190 -1.72 10.29 -8.43
N MET A 191 -1.55 10.25 -7.10
CA MET A 191 -2.49 9.58 -6.19
C MET A 191 -3.37 10.62 -5.52
N ILE A 192 -4.68 10.53 -5.74
CA ILE A 192 -5.67 11.39 -5.09
C ILE A 192 -6.34 10.67 -3.92
N HIS A 193 -6.63 11.40 -2.84
CA HIS A 193 -7.47 10.95 -1.73
C HIS A 193 -8.88 11.52 -1.95
N VAL A 194 -9.88 10.65 -2.05
CA VAL A 194 -11.28 11.02 -2.27
C VAL A 194 -12.16 10.78 -1.05
N GLY A 195 -13.35 11.39 -1.07
CA GLY A 195 -14.38 11.25 -0.05
C GLY A 195 -14.45 12.47 0.89
N GLY A 196 -15.63 13.11 0.97
CA GLY A 196 -15.85 14.32 1.76
C GLY A 196 -15.26 15.59 1.12
N SER A 197 -15.10 15.63 -0.20
CA SER A 197 -14.68 16.80 -0.96
C SER A 197 -15.83 17.78 -1.17
N VAL A 198 -15.53 19.04 -1.49
CA VAL A 198 -16.54 20.05 -1.88
C VAL A 198 -17.12 19.72 -3.25
N ASN A 199 -16.25 19.36 -4.19
CA ASN A 199 -16.65 18.97 -5.54
C ASN A 199 -17.02 17.49 -5.64
N GLN A 200 -17.75 17.13 -6.69
CA GLN A 200 -18.24 15.79 -6.93
C GLN A 200 -17.13 14.87 -7.45
N PHE A 201 -17.25 13.57 -7.20
CA PHE A 201 -16.31 12.53 -7.64
C PHE A 201 -16.04 12.59 -9.16
N GLU A 202 -17.08 12.82 -9.95
CA GLU A 202 -17.02 12.89 -11.42
C GLU A 202 -16.05 13.96 -11.91
N GLN A 203 -16.04 15.16 -11.26
CA GLN A 203 -15.17 16.26 -11.64
C GLN A 203 -13.69 15.94 -11.45
N PHE A 204 -13.37 15.09 -10.49
CA PHE A 204 -12.00 14.59 -10.32
C PHE A 204 -11.66 13.54 -11.38
N MET A 205 -12.58 12.60 -11.63
CA MET A 205 -12.35 11.52 -12.62
C MET A 205 -12.09 12.08 -14.02
N GLU A 206 -12.79 13.14 -14.43
CA GLU A 206 -12.59 13.79 -15.74
C GLU A 206 -11.16 14.33 -15.94
N LYS A 207 -10.48 14.70 -14.87
CA LYS A 207 -9.13 15.29 -14.92
C LYS A 207 -8.00 14.25 -14.90
N LEU A 208 -8.25 13.05 -14.35
CA LEU A 208 -7.23 12.05 -14.16
C LEU A 208 -6.75 11.42 -15.46
N ARG A 209 -5.47 11.04 -15.48
CA ARG A 209 -4.76 10.45 -16.62
C ARG A 209 -4.62 8.92 -16.43
N PRO A 210 -4.45 8.14 -17.51
CA PRO A 210 -4.09 6.73 -17.40
C PRO A 210 -2.90 6.50 -16.46
N GLY A 211 -3.05 5.58 -15.50
CA GLY A 211 -2.06 5.29 -14.47
C GLY A 211 -2.16 6.13 -13.20
N ASP A 212 -2.96 7.20 -13.17
CA ASP A 212 -3.26 7.92 -11.93
C ASP A 212 -4.09 7.02 -10.99
N ILE A 213 -3.99 7.27 -9.69
CA ILE A 213 -4.52 6.39 -8.64
C ILE A 213 -5.55 7.14 -7.80
N VAL A 214 -6.71 6.54 -7.64
CA VAL A 214 -7.74 6.99 -6.70
C VAL A 214 -7.66 6.10 -5.47
N THR A 215 -7.13 6.60 -4.37
CA THR A 215 -7.13 5.85 -3.10
C THR A 215 -8.37 6.18 -2.28
N HIS A 216 -8.77 5.28 -1.39
CA HIS A 216 -10.03 5.32 -0.63
C HIS A 216 -11.27 5.16 -1.52
N SER A 217 -11.13 4.44 -2.63
CA SER A 217 -12.20 4.31 -3.62
C SER A 217 -13.49 3.70 -3.07
N PHE A 218 -13.37 2.87 -2.02
CA PHE A 218 -14.50 2.17 -1.41
C PHE A 218 -14.93 2.80 -0.08
N THR A 219 -14.82 4.13 0.02
CA THR A 219 -15.21 4.89 1.22
C THR A 219 -16.73 4.99 1.35
N GLY A 220 -17.22 4.97 2.61
CA GLY A 220 -18.61 5.30 2.92
C GLY A 220 -18.91 6.80 3.01
N ARG A 221 -17.91 7.66 2.79
CA ARG A 221 -18.07 9.13 2.84
C ARG A 221 -18.84 9.67 1.64
N PRO A 222 -19.48 10.83 1.79
CA PRO A 222 -20.18 11.52 0.67
C PRO A 222 -19.24 11.80 -0.51
N HIS A 223 -19.80 11.94 -1.69
CA HIS A 223 -19.12 12.17 -2.97
C HIS A 223 -18.09 11.07 -3.28
N GLY A 224 -18.48 9.82 -2.99
CA GLY A 224 -17.71 8.61 -3.30
C GLY A 224 -18.11 7.99 -4.64
N ILE A 225 -17.74 6.72 -4.80
CA ILE A 225 -17.90 5.96 -6.05
C ILE A 225 -19.35 5.50 -6.32
N LEU A 226 -20.23 5.52 -5.31
CA LEU A 226 -21.64 5.14 -5.43
C LEU A 226 -22.55 6.38 -5.41
N ASP A 227 -23.62 6.34 -6.20
CA ASP A 227 -24.71 7.28 -6.13
C ASP A 227 -25.67 6.97 -4.95
N ASN A 228 -26.71 7.81 -4.82
CA ASN A 228 -27.74 7.66 -3.78
C ASN A 228 -28.62 6.40 -3.92
N GLN A 229 -28.48 5.64 -5.02
CA GLN A 229 -29.16 4.38 -5.29
C GLN A 229 -28.22 3.17 -5.14
N ASN A 230 -27.05 3.37 -4.56
CA ASN A 230 -25.95 2.39 -4.46
C ASN A 230 -25.47 1.87 -5.82
N LYS A 231 -25.59 2.67 -6.89
CA LYS A 231 -25.00 2.35 -8.19
C LYS A 231 -23.65 3.00 -8.33
N VAL A 232 -22.72 2.26 -8.92
CA VAL A 232 -21.43 2.81 -9.34
C VAL A 232 -21.69 3.91 -10.38
N VAL A 233 -21.16 5.10 -10.13
CA VAL A 233 -21.33 6.24 -11.03
C VAL A 233 -20.64 6.00 -12.38
N ASP A 234 -21.21 6.50 -13.47
CA ASP A 234 -20.69 6.31 -14.83
C ASP A 234 -19.24 6.79 -14.98
N ALA A 235 -18.87 7.85 -14.28
CA ALA A 235 -17.53 8.39 -14.26
C ALA A 235 -16.48 7.39 -13.71
N ALA A 236 -16.85 6.48 -12.80
CA ALA A 236 -15.96 5.44 -12.32
C ALA A 236 -15.68 4.37 -13.39
N TRP A 237 -16.69 3.98 -14.14
CA TRP A 237 -16.54 3.05 -15.26
C TRP A 237 -15.68 3.64 -16.38
N ASP A 238 -15.94 4.90 -16.74
CA ASP A 238 -15.11 5.63 -17.70
C ASP A 238 -13.65 5.72 -17.22
N ALA A 239 -13.42 6.14 -15.99
CA ALA A 239 -12.09 6.24 -15.40
C ALA A 239 -11.36 4.89 -15.43
N MET A 240 -12.03 3.79 -15.03
CA MET A 240 -11.46 2.44 -15.10
C MET A 240 -11.08 2.07 -16.54
N SER A 241 -11.95 2.36 -17.51
CA SER A 241 -11.70 2.06 -18.93
C SER A 241 -10.51 2.83 -19.50
N ARG A 242 -10.23 4.03 -18.97
CA ARG A 242 -9.07 4.86 -19.31
C ARG A 242 -7.79 4.42 -18.61
N GLY A 243 -7.84 3.44 -17.70
CA GLY A 243 -6.68 2.92 -16.97
C GLY A 243 -6.35 3.67 -15.68
N ILE A 244 -7.31 4.38 -15.09
CA ILE A 244 -7.19 4.88 -13.71
C ILE A 244 -7.28 3.71 -12.74
N ILE A 245 -6.45 3.71 -11.71
CA ILE A 245 -6.34 2.63 -10.73
C ILE A 245 -7.14 2.97 -9.49
N PHE A 246 -8.12 2.14 -9.15
CA PHE A 246 -8.87 2.25 -7.90
C PHE A 246 -8.17 1.47 -6.80
N ASP A 247 -7.62 2.19 -5.81
CA ASP A 247 -6.94 1.63 -4.66
C ASP A 247 -7.84 1.64 -3.41
N VAL A 248 -7.72 0.62 -2.59
CA VAL A 248 -8.54 0.48 -1.38
C VAL A 248 -8.19 1.55 -0.35
N GLY A 249 -6.91 1.68 0.02
CA GLY A 249 -6.49 2.63 1.05
C GLY A 249 -7.37 2.52 2.29
N HIS A 250 -7.37 1.37 2.98
CA HIS A 250 -8.38 1.04 3.99
C HIS A 250 -8.57 2.13 5.05
N GLY A 251 -7.47 2.59 5.67
CA GLY A 251 -7.47 3.68 6.63
C GLY A 251 -8.35 3.49 7.87
N ALA A 252 -8.44 4.56 8.67
CA ALA A 252 -9.30 4.61 9.84
C ALA A 252 -10.75 5.04 9.54
N GLY A 253 -11.00 5.65 8.35
CA GLY A 253 -12.30 6.21 7.97
C GLY A 253 -12.58 6.13 6.47
N SER A 254 -11.96 5.17 5.74
CA SER A 254 -11.95 5.22 4.27
C SER A 254 -12.27 3.89 3.58
N PHE A 255 -12.71 2.89 4.31
CA PHE A 255 -13.18 1.62 3.76
C PHE A 255 -14.49 1.20 4.39
N SER A 256 -15.48 0.91 3.56
CA SER A 256 -16.81 0.47 3.94
C SER A 256 -17.16 -0.86 3.27
N PHE A 257 -17.47 -1.91 4.06
CA PHE A 257 -17.94 -3.18 3.51
C PHE A 257 -19.16 -3.01 2.62
N PRO A 258 -20.22 -2.27 3.02
CA PRO A 258 -21.39 -2.06 2.15
C PRO A 258 -21.03 -1.46 0.79
N VAL A 259 -20.08 -0.51 0.73
CA VAL A 259 -19.65 0.10 -0.53
C VAL A 259 -18.85 -0.89 -1.37
N ALA A 260 -17.91 -1.61 -0.76
CA ALA A 260 -17.10 -2.60 -1.47
C ALA A 260 -17.98 -3.73 -2.03
N GLU A 261 -18.92 -4.25 -1.24
CA GLU A 261 -19.88 -5.28 -1.63
C GLU A 261 -20.73 -4.81 -2.82
N ALA A 262 -21.31 -3.59 -2.74
CA ALA A 262 -22.14 -3.02 -3.81
C ALA A 262 -21.33 -2.79 -5.10
N CYS A 263 -20.07 -2.39 -5.02
CA CYS A 263 -19.20 -2.25 -6.19
C CYS A 263 -18.89 -3.61 -6.82
N LEU A 264 -18.55 -4.62 -6.00
CA LEU A 264 -18.21 -5.97 -6.47
C LEU A 264 -19.42 -6.66 -7.12
N GLU A 265 -20.63 -6.53 -6.55
CA GLU A 265 -21.86 -7.04 -7.13
C GLU A 265 -22.15 -6.47 -8.53
N GLN A 266 -21.69 -5.25 -8.80
CA GLN A 266 -21.79 -4.59 -10.09
C GLN A 266 -20.60 -4.89 -11.02
N GLY A 267 -19.57 -5.61 -10.54
CA GLY A 267 -18.39 -6.00 -11.32
C GLY A 267 -17.23 -5.01 -11.25
N LEU A 268 -17.28 -4.00 -10.35
CA LEU A 268 -16.17 -3.08 -10.11
C LEU A 268 -15.37 -3.50 -8.88
N GLY A 269 -14.18 -4.05 -9.10
CA GLY A 269 -13.23 -4.41 -8.06
C GLY A 269 -12.04 -3.46 -7.97
N PRO A 270 -11.20 -3.57 -6.91
CA PRO A 270 -10.00 -2.76 -6.77
C PRO A 270 -8.92 -3.13 -7.80
N GLY A 271 -8.19 -2.12 -8.24
CA GLY A 271 -6.94 -2.28 -8.97
C GLY A 271 -5.79 -2.68 -8.04
N THR A 272 -5.76 -2.14 -6.81
CA THR A 272 -4.80 -2.45 -5.75
C THR A 272 -5.49 -2.47 -4.38
N VAL A 273 -4.90 -3.22 -3.44
CA VAL A 273 -5.28 -3.19 -2.02
C VAL A 273 -4.11 -2.65 -1.22
N SER A 274 -4.33 -1.56 -0.53
CA SER A 274 -3.38 -0.96 0.39
C SER A 274 -4.00 -0.75 1.77
N SER A 275 -3.17 -0.63 2.78
CA SER A 275 -3.63 -0.60 4.16
C SER A 275 -3.99 0.81 4.66
N ASP A 276 -3.30 1.82 4.19
CA ASP A 276 -3.27 3.14 4.81
C ASP A 276 -3.00 3.02 6.32
N VAL A 277 -2.00 2.17 6.67
CA VAL A 277 -1.66 1.93 8.07
C VAL A 277 -0.98 3.15 8.67
N HIS A 278 -1.51 3.58 9.81
CA HIS A 278 -1.03 4.73 10.57
C HIS A 278 -1.42 4.60 12.05
N ARG A 279 -1.04 5.58 12.89
CA ARG A 279 -1.22 5.51 14.35
C ARG A 279 -2.65 5.28 14.84
N TYR A 280 -3.64 5.72 14.07
CA TYR A 280 -5.05 5.62 14.49
C TYR A 280 -5.72 4.30 14.14
N ASN A 281 -5.07 3.45 13.31
CA ASN A 281 -5.66 2.20 12.83
C ASN A 281 -4.75 0.95 12.94
N VAL A 282 -3.47 1.13 13.31
CA VAL A 282 -2.53 0.01 13.51
C VAL A 282 -2.96 -0.97 14.61
N ARG A 283 -3.86 -0.57 15.50
CA ARG A 283 -4.48 -1.42 16.53
C ARG A 283 -5.92 -1.83 16.18
N GLY A 284 -6.33 -1.59 14.95
CA GLY A 284 -7.64 -1.85 14.39
C GLY A 284 -8.29 -0.55 13.86
N PRO A 285 -9.10 -0.67 12.84
CA PRO A 285 -9.56 -1.90 12.14
C PRO A 285 -8.58 -2.46 11.09
N VAL A 286 -7.46 -1.77 10.79
CA VAL A 286 -6.50 -2.15 9.75
C VAL A 286 -5.52 -3.22 10.22
N PHE A 287 -4.82 -3.01 11.32
CA PHE A 287 -3.71 -3.80 11.88
C PHE A 287 -2.49 -3.86 10.95
N ASP A 288 -2.63 -4.40 9.75
CA ASP A 288 -1.60 -4.56 8.71
C ASP A 288 -2.23 -4.82 7.33
N LEU A 289 -1.39 -4.89 6.29
CA LEU A 289 -1.84 -5.19 4.93
C LEU A 289 -2.44 -6.60 4.81
N MET A 290 -1.89 -7.61 5.49
CA MET A 290 -2.40 -8.98 5.43
C MET A 290 -3.83 -9.09 5.94
N THR A 291 -4.18 -8.35 7.00
CA THR A 291 -5.56 -8.25 7.49
C THR A 291 -6.47 -7.61 6.44
N THR A 292 -5.99 -6.59 5.73
CA THR A 292 -6.76 -5.93 4.65
C THR A 292 -6.96 -6.88 3.47
N LEU A 293 -5.92 -7.62 3.04
CA LEU A 293 -6.04 -8.65 2.00
C LEU A 293 -7.01 -9.77 2.42
N SER A 294 -7.00 -10.17 3.69
CA SER A 294 -7.92 -11.18 4.21
C SER A 294 -9.40 -10.75 4.12
N LYS A 295 -9.68 -9.44 4.21
CA LYS A 295 -11.03 -8.91 3.97
C LYS A 295 -11.46 -9.10 2.52
N TYR A 296 -10.53 -8.99 1.57
CA TYR A 296 -10.82 -9.24 0.14
C TYR A 296 -10.98 -10.73 -0.16
N ILE A 297 -10.24 -11.63 0.51
CA ILE A 297 -10.53 -13.08 0.46
C ILE A 297 -11.96 -13.36 0.98
N HIS A 298 -12.36 -12.71 2.08
CA HIS A 298 -13.72 -12.82 2.60
C HIS A 298 -14.78 -12.29 1.60
N LEU A 299 -14.46 -11.26 0.84
CA LEU A 299 -15.30 -10.69 -0.23
C LEU A 299 -15.32 -11.52 -1.52
N GLY A 300 -14.66 -12.68 -1.57
CA GLY A 300 -14.74 -13.65 -2.65
C GLY A 300 -13.52 -13.72 -3.58
N TYR A 301 -12.47 -12.99 -3.30
CA TYR A 301 -11.22 -13.14 -4.05
C TYR A 301 -10.50 -14.44 -3.67
N SER A 302 -9.91 -15.11 -4.64
CA SER A 302 -8.99 -16.22 -4.38
C SER A 302 -7.70 -15.75 -3.71
N LEU A 303 -6.92 -16.67 -3.16
CA LEU A 303 -5.67 -16.34 -2.49
C LEU A 303 -4.68 -15.64 -3.42
N ASP A 304 -4.52 -16.15 -4.63
CA ASP A 304 -3.59 -15.59 -5.63
C ASP A 304 -4.03 -14.21 -6.13
N GLU A 305 -5.33 -14.00 -6.33
CA GLU A 305 -5.88 -12.67 -6.65
C GLU A 305 -5.63 -11.68 -5.51
N ALA A 306 -5.88 -12.07 -4.27
CA ALA A 306 -5.62 -11.21 -3.11
C ALA A 306 -4.13 -10.87 -2.99
N ILE A 307 -3.22 -11.86 -3.15
CA ILE A 307 -1.78 -11.62 -3.15
C ILE A 307 -1.37 -10.69 -4.30
N ALA A 308 -1.95 -10.86 -5.50
CA ALA A 308 -1.69 -9.95 -6.62
C ALA A 308 -2.03 -8.49 -6.29
N LEU A 309 -3.17 -8.26 -5.60
CA LEU A 309 -3.63 -6.94 -5.18
C LEU A 309 -2.68 -6.25 -4.18
N GLY A 310 -1.90 -7.01 -3.42
CA GLY A 310 -0.92 -6.50 -2.45
C GLY A 310 0.54 -6.79 -2.82
N SER A 311 0.85 -7.16 -4.07
CA SER A 311 2.22 -7.44 -4.52
C SER A 311 2.49 -6.94 -5.94
N SER A 312 2.16 -7.71 -6.97
CA SER A 312 2.47 -7.40 -8.37
C SER A 312 1.69 -6.20 -8.93
N LYS A 313 0.43 -6.03 -8.55
CA LYS A 313 -0.39 -4.91 -9.02
C LYS A 313 0.09 -3.55 -8.48
N PRO A 314 0.35 -3.36 -7.17
CA PRO A 314 0.94 -2.11 -6.69
C PRO A 314 2.36 -1.88 -7.23
N ALA A 315 3.16 -2.94 -7.46
CA ALA A 315 4.46 -2.81 -8.13
C ALA A 315 4.32 -2.24 -9.54
N ALA A 316 3.36 -2.73 -10.31
CA ALA A 316 3.06 -2.20 -11.65
C ALA A 316 2.53 -0.76 -11.60
N ALA A 317 1.66 -0.43 -10.63
CA ALA A 317 1.09 0.91 -10.47
C ALA A 317 2.15 2.00 -10.25
N VAL A 318 3.32 1.64 -9.69
CA VAL A 318 4.43 2.57 -9.47
C VAL A 318 5.60 2.37 -10.47
N GLY A 319 5.39 1.56 -11.51
CA GLY A 319 6.38 1.36 -12.59
C GLY A 319 7.58 0.49 -12.21
N LEU A 320 7.45 -0.40 -11.21
CA LEU A 320 8.53 -1.25 -10.71
C LEU A 320 8.21 -2.77 -10.77
N PRO A 321 7.50 -3.29 -11.80
CA PRO A 321 6.99 -4.68 -11.79
C PRO A 321 8.10 -5.75 -11.84
N ASP A 322 9.29 -5.41 -12.34
CA ASP A 322 10.44 -6.32 -12.41
C ASP A 322 11.37 -6.25 -11.18
N HIS A 323 11.08 -5.36 -10.23
CA HIS A 323 11.98 -5.06 -9.10
C HIS A 323 11.39 -5.43 -7.74
N ILE A 324 10.07 -5.30 -7.60
CA ILE A 324 9.34 -5.56 -6.34
C ILE A 324 8.07 -6.36 -6.64
N GLY A 325 7.52 -7.05 -5.63
CA GLY A 325 6.28 -7.83 -5.79
C GLY A 325 6.39 -9.03 -6.72
N THR A 326 7.59 -9.59 -6.90
CA THR A 326 7.88 -10.79 -7.70
C THR A 326 9.02 -11.61 -7.08
N LEU A 327 8.99 -12.93 -7.31
CA LEU A 327 10.07 -13.87 -6.97
C LEU A 327 10.97 -14.20 -8.18
N LYS A 328 10.93 -13.40 -9.22
CA LYS A 328 11.75 -13.60 -10.43
C LYS A 328 13.22 -13.81 -10.06
N VAL A 329 13.86 -14.82 -10.66
CA VAL A 329 15.30 -15.08 -10.46
C VAL A 329 16.12 -13.83 -10.79
N GLY A 330 17.00 -13.45 -9.87
CA GLY A 330 17.80 -12.22 -9.93
C GLY A 330 17.16 -11.01 -9.24
N ALA A 331 15.86 -11.03 -8.91
CA ALA A 331 15.24 -10.01 -8.08
C ALA A 331 15.80 -10.02 -6.66
N ASP A 332 15.59 -8.95 -5.89
CA ASP A 332 15.90 -8.97 -4.45
C ASP A 332 15.12 -10.10 -3.77
N ALA A 333 15.74 -10.80 -2.83
CA ALA A 333 15.08 -11.83 -2.04
C ALA A 333 14.16 -11.18 -1.00
N ASP A 334 13.12 -10.54 -1.51
CA ASP A 334 12.00 -9.95 -0.78
C ASP A 334 10.88 -10.98 -0.79
N ILE A 335 10.66 -11.68 0.34
CA ILE A 335 9.78 -12.84 0.45
C ILE A 335 8.93 -12.73 1.71
N ALA A 336 7.64 -13.07 1.63
CA ALA A 336 6.79 -13.25 2.80
C ALA A 336 6.40 -14.73 2.94
N VAL A 337 6.66 -15.30 4.10
CA VAL A 337 6.16 -16.61 4.52
C VAL A 337 4.94 -16.40 5.37
N ILE A 338 3.81 -16.93 4.96
CA ILE A 338 2.48 -16.60 5.45
C ILE A 338 1.75 -17.85 5.90
N GLN A 339 1.12 -17.82 7.06
CA GLN A 339 0.11 -18.80 7.41
C GLN A 339 -1.26 -18.35 6.86
N HIS A 340 -1.83 -19.11 5.94
CA HIS A 340 -3.23 -18.98 5.55
C HIS A 340 -4.06 -19.78 6.53
N ARG A 341 -4.51 -19.12 7.61
CA ARG A 341 -5.23 -19.76 8.72
C ARG A 341 -6.71 -19.86 8.40
N GLU A 342 -7.26 -21.05 8.52
CA GLU A 342 -8.71 -21.28 8.57
C GLU A 342 -9.24 -21.19 10.01
N GLY A 343 -10.47 -20.71 10.17
CA GLY A 343 -11.17 -20.59 11.43
C GLY A 343 -11.88 -19.24 11.59
N PRO A 344 -12.76 -19.14 12.59
CA PRO A 344 -13.60 -17.95 12.75
C PRO A 344 -12.76 -16.69 12.99
N VAL A 345 -13.11 -15.63 12.26
CA VAL A 345 -12.55 -14.29 12.42
C VAL A 345 -13.67 -13.26 12.25
N THR A 346 -13.57 -12.15 12.95
CA THR A 346 -14.47 -11.01 12.73
C THR A 346 -13.68 -9.86 12.14
N PHE A 347 -14.02 -9.46 10.92
CA PHE A 347 -13.49 -8.26 10.28
C PHE A 347 -14.36 -7.06 10.64
N THR A 348 -13.71 -5.92 10.83
CA THR A 348 -14.37 -4.63 11.04
C THR A 348 -13.84 -3.66 9.99
N ASP A 349 -14.73 -2.88 9.36
CA ASP A 349 -14.35 -1.81 8.46
C ASP A 349 -14.14 -0.48 9.20
N ALA A 350 -13.90 0.60 8.46
CA ALA A 350 -13.64 1.91 9.03
C ALA A 350 -14.91 2.57 9.61
N ASP A 351 -16.10 2.14 9.19
CA ASP A 351 -17.38 2.64 9.66
C ASP A 351 -17.93 1.81 10.85
N GLY A 352 -17.20 0.75 11.27
CA GLY A 352 -17.60 -0.14 12.36
C GLY A 352 -18.50 -1.30 11.92
N ASN A 353 -18.78 -1.47 10.62
CA ASN A 353 -19.52 -2.64 10.13
C ASN A 353 -18.67 -3.90 10.29
N LYS A 354 -19.33 -4.99 10.73
CA LYS A 354 -18.64 -6.25 11.00
C LYS A 354 -19.04 -7.32 9.99
N ARG A 355 -18.06 -8.18 9.63
CA ARG A 355 -18.29 -9.39 8.82
C ARG A 355 -17.65 -10.58 9.51
N ALA A 356 -18.41 -11.67 9.61
CA ALA A 356 -17.90 -12.94 10.10
C ALA A 356 -17.22 -13.68 8.95
N GLY A 357 -15.92 -13.80 9.03
CA GLY A 357 -15.09 -14.54 8.06
C GLY A 357 -14.57 -15.85 8.66
N ASN A 358 -13.83 -16.60 7.84
CA ASN A 358 -13.25 -17.89 8.21
C ASN A 358 -11.81 -18.09 7.75
N GLN A 359 -11.18 -17.08 7.18
CA GLN A 359 -9.81 -17.15 6.67
C GLN A 359 -9.06 -15.89 7.07
N LEU A 360 -7.80 -16.03 7.49
CA LEU A 360 -6.92 -14.93 7.87
C LEU A 360 -5.49 -15.21 7.44
N LEU A 361 -4.85 -14.25 6.79
CA LEU A 361 -3.43 -14.27 6.50
C LEU A 361 -2.64 -13.75 7.71
N LEU A 362 -1.64 -14.51 8.14
CA LEU A 362 -0.77 -14.16 9.26
C LEU A 362 0.70 -14.21 8.84
N PRO A 363 1.52 -13.19 9.16
CA PRO A 363 2.95 -13.24 8.87
C PRO A 363 3.64 -14.25 9.78
N ILE A 364 4.45 -15.13 9.20
CA ILE A 364 5.30 -16.11 9.93
C ILE A 364 6.74 -15.63 9.89
N GLU A 365 7.23 -15.27 8.71
CA GLU A 365 8.56 -14.73 8.53
C GLU A 365 8.60 -13.86 7.27
N THR A 366 9.48 -12.87 7.27
CA THR A 366 9.70 -12.01 6.11
C THR A 366 11.18 -11.96 5.81
N LEU A 367 11.53 -12.03 4.54
CA LEU A 367 12.87 -11.74 4.06
C LEU A 367 12.85 -10.42 3.30
N ALA A 368 13.73 -9.52 3.66
CA ALA A 368 14.01 -8.30 2.91
C ALA A 368 15.47 -8.33 2.46
N LYS A 369 15.69 -8.45 1.16
CA LYS A 369 17.01 -8.67 0.54
C LYS A 369 17.75 -9.86 1.18
N GLY A 370 17.01 -10.95 1.45
CA GLY A 370 17.54 -12.15 2.10
C GLY A 370 17.73 -12.08 3.62
N ARG A 371 17.59 -10.90 4.23
CA ARG A 371 17.66 -10.76 5.69
C ARG A 371 16.31 -11.12 6.32
N ARG A 372 16.34 -11.92 7.37
CA ARG A 372 15.17 -12.48 8.05
C ARG A 372 14.59 -11.53 9.11
N PHE A 373 13.26 -11.43 9.14
CA PHE A 373 12.48 -10.67 10.11
C PHE A 373 11.33 -11.52 10.63
N ASN A 374 11.36 -11.83 11.93
CA ASN A 374 10.33 -12.64 12.57
C ASN A 374 9.34 -11.74 13.32
N PRO A 375 8.02 -11.84 13.07
CA PRO A 375 7.00 -11.03 13.74
C PRO A 375 7.02 -11.11 15.27
N GLN A 376 7.44 -12.24 15.84
CA GLN A 376 7.56 -12.41 17.29
C GLN A 376 8.62 -11.50 17.93
N HIS A 377 9.59 -11.04 17.14
CA HIS A 377 10.62 -10.09 17.57
C HIS A 377 10.21 -8.63 17.35
N SER A 378 9.04 -8.40 16.75
CA SER A 378 8.54 -7.05 16.54
C SER A 378 7.99 -6.47 17.85
N VAL A 379 8.41 -5.27 18.17
CA VAL A 379 7.66 -4.43 19.11
C VAL A 379 6.50 -3.78 18.36
N HIS A 380 5.37 -3.57 19.03
CA HIS A 380 4.30 -2.78 18.42
C HIS A 380 4.84 -1.40 18.03
N PRO A 381 4.43 -0.84 16.87
CA PRO A 381 4.83 0.50 16.48
C PRO A 381 4.60 1.49 17.60
N LYS A 382 5.63 2.25 17.95
CA LYS A 382 5.50 3.29 18.96
C LYS A 382 4.62 4.40 18.42
N LEU A 383 3.63 4.78 19.20
CA LEU A 383 2.77 5.92 18.92
C LEU A 383 3.35 7.16 19.58
N VAL A 384 3.68 8.18 18.79
CA VAL A 384 4.16 9.48 19.31
C VAL A 384 2.97 10.37 19.66
N GLY A 385 3.08 11.12 20.77
CA GLY A 385 2.15 12.17 21.14
C GLY A 385 0.97 11.72 21.99
N HIS A 386 0.29 12.69 22.57
CA HIS A 386 -0.86 12.46 23.42
C HIS A 386 -2.01 11.82 22.66
N PRO A 387 -2.79 10.93 23.31
CA PRO A 387 -4.03 10.46 22.70
C PRO A 387 -4.95 11.67 22.52
N HIS A 388 -5.17 12.08 21.27
CA HIS A 388 -6.26 13.00 20.99
C HIS A 388 -7.56 12.30 21.39
N LYS A 389 -8.32 12.93 22.26
CA LYS A 389 -9.68 12.51 22.54
C LYS A 389 -10.50 12.79 21.27
N HIS A 390 -11.05 11.73 20.68
CA HIS A 390 -12.09 11.84 19.67
C HIS A 390 -13.39 12.26 20.32
#